data_44867961e5a766666ba1301bbf431b1e
#
_entry.id   44867961e5a766666ba1301bbf431b1e
#
_cell.length_a   1.000
_cell.length_b   1.000
_cell.length_c   1.000
_cell.angle_alpha   90.00
_cell.angle_beta   90.00
_cell.angle_gamma   90.00
#
_symmetry.space_group_name_H-M   'P 1'
#
loop_
_entity.id
_entity.type
_entity.pdbx_description
1 polymer ?
#
loop_
_entity_poly.entity_id
_entity_poly.type
_entity_poly.pdbx_seq_one_letter_code
_entity_poly.pdbx_strand_id
1 'polypeptide(L)'
;FCSSASVYGVEYSSDPKKEDFLLKPVTRYASNKADAEAFFVEAHKKDKFPITILRPSLTYGPKLGMYRQISTDPSWIDRIRKGKPILICDDGSARCQFLHVDDAAYIFVSLLGKEECFGEVYNVVHKKPYTWKEYHIEAMNVIGKKVELIEVSFKDLSKFKIPRFGLCQDYTSHDAY
;
A
#
# COMPACT_ATOMS: atom_id res chain seq x y z
N PHE A 1 -0.36 7.25 16.65
CA PHE A 1 -1.49 7.26 15.72
C PHE A 1 -1.19 6.40 14.49
N CYS A 2 -2.08 5.49 14.14
CA CYS A 2 -1.98 4.72 12.92
C CYS A 2 -2.60 5.50 11.75
N SER A 3 -1.75 6.11 10.93
CA SER A 3 -2.10 6.73 9.67
C SER A 3 -2.07 5.71 8.52
N SER A 4 -1.66 6.12 7.34
CA SER A 4 -1.54 5.26 6.16
C SER A 4 -0.64 5.92 5.13
N ALA A 5 0.14 5.15 4.40
CA ALA A 5 0.90 5.65 3.26
C ALA A 5 0.02 6.24 2.12
N SER A 6 -1.29 5.92 2.11
CA SER A 6 -2.24 6.51 1.16
C SER A 6 -2.39 8.04 1.26
N VAL A 7 -1.92 8.65 2.35
CA VAL A 7 -1.89 10.12 2.51
C VAL A 7 -1.00 10.82 1.48
N TYR A 8 -0.02 10.13 0.93
CA TYR A 8 0.84 10.67 -0.14
C TYR A 8 0.15 10.80 -1.49
N GLY A 9 -0.97 10.10 -1.69
CA GLY A 9 -1.69 10.07 -2.96
C GLY A 9 -1.01 9.19 -4.01
N VAL A 10 -1.29 9.49 -5.28
CA VAL A 10 -1.03 8.62 -6.44
C VAL A 10 0.00 9.17 -7.43
N GLU A 11 0.69 10.25 -7.10
CA GLU A 11 1.70 10.79 -8.00
C GLU A 11 2.91 9.85 -8.07
N TYR A 12 3.26 9.47 -9.30
CA TYR A 12 4.51 8.75 -9.57
C TYR A 12 5.71 9.62 -9.15
N SER A 13 6.63 8.99 -8.44
CA SER A 13 7.91 9.59 -8.10
C SER A 13 9.01 8.57 -8.40
N SER A 14 10.10 8.99 -9.03
CA SER A 14 11.28 8.14 -9.22
C SER A 14 11.93 7.76 -7.89
N ASP A 15 11.82 8.64 -6.91
CA ASP A 15 12.35 8.43 -5.56
C ASP A 15 11.25 7.98 -4.59
N PRO A 16 11.58 7.10 -3.63
CA PRO A 16 10.66 6.74 -2.56
C PRO A 16 10.23 7.98 -1.77
N LYS A 17 8.93 8.10 -1.48
CA LYS A 17 8.40 9.21 -0.70
C LYS A 17 8.85 9.10 0.75
N LYS A 18 9.56 10.11 1.22
CA LYS A 18 9.98 10.26 2.62
C LYS A 18 8.86 10.88 3.45
N GLU A 19 9.04 10.90 4.76
CA GLU A 19 8.05 11.37 5.71
C GLU A 19 7.72 12.85 5.58
N ASP A 20 8.65 13.67 5.08
CA ASP A 20 8.51 15.09 4.79
C ASP A 20 7.87 15.40 3.42
N PHE A 21 7.55 14.36 2.63
CA PHE A 21 6.92 14.54 1.33
C PHE A 21 5.52 15.14 1.45
N LEU A 22 5.17 16.02 0.51
CA LEU A 22 3.86 16.69 0.50
C LEU A 22 2.71 15.67 0.41
N LEU A 23 1.77 15.77 1.36
CA LEU A 23 0.58 14.93 1.36
C LEU A 23 -0.40 15.40 0.27
N LYS A 24 -0.87 14.45 -0.56
CA LYS A 24 -1.82 14.69 -1.64
C LYS A 24 -2.90 13.60 -1.67
N PRO A 25 -3.68 13.45 -0.59
CA PRO A 25 -4.66 12.38 -0.49
C PRO A 25 -5.71 12.48 -1.60
N VAL A 26 -6.02 11.34 -2.25
CA VAL A 26 -6.99 11.28 -3.35
C VAL A 26 -8.28 10.55 -2.98
N THR A 27 -8.34 9.93 -1.81
CA THR A 27 -9.53 9.26 -1.30
C THR A 27 -10.03 9.90 -0.02
N ARG A 28 -11.33 9.75 0.28
CA ARG A 28 -11.89 10.21 1.55
C ARG A 28 -11.18 9.57 2.75
N TYR A 29 -10.79 8.28 2.65
CA TYR A 29 -10.03 7.61 3.68
C TYR A 29 -8.67 8.30 3.92
N ALA A 30 -7.93 8.54 2.85
CA ALA A 30 -6.62 9.19 2.92
C ALA A 30 -6.73 10.64 3.43
N SER A 31 -7.74 11.41 2.99
CA SER A 31 -7.99 12.76 3.50
C SER A 31 -8.26 12.75 5.00
N ASN A 32 -9.14 11.87 5.48
CA ASN A 32 -9.42 11.76 6.91
C ASN A 32 -8.16 11.42 7.73
N LYS A 33 -7.26 10.58 7.17
CA LYS A 33 -5.98 10.28 7.83
C LYS A 33 -5.05 11.50 7.86
N ALA A 34 -4.93 12.23 6.75
CA ALA A 34 -4.12 13.45 6.67
C ALA A 34 -4.64 14.56 7.61
N ASP A 35 -5.95 14.73 7.70
CA ASP A 35 -6.57 15.70 8.61
C ASP A 35 -6.29 15.35 10.08
N ALA A 36 -6.37 14.05 10.42
CA ALA A 36 -6.02 13.58 11.76
C ALA A 36 -4.53 13.76 12.07
N GLU A 37 -3.63 13.52 11.09
CA GLU A 37 -2.21 13.82 11.27
C GLU A 37 -1.97 15.30 11.57
N ALA A 38 -2.58 16.19 10.77
CA ALA A 38 -2.46 17.63 10.97
C ALA A 38 -2.93 18.05 12.37
N PHE A 39 -4.06 17.51 12.84
CA PHE A 39 -4.55 17.73 14.20
C PHE A 39 -3.55 17.30 15.27
N PHE A 40 -2.98 16.09 15.15
CA PHE A 40 -2.04 15.58 16.14
C PHE A 40 -0.68 16.32 16.11
N VAL A 41 -0.21 16.69 14.94
CA VAL A 41 1.00 17.53 14.79
C VAL A 41 0.82 18.87 15.50
N GLU A 42 -0.35 19.51 15.31
CA GLU A 42 -0.66 20.78 15.99
C GLU A 42 -0.75 20.61 17.52
N ALA A 43 -1.42 19.56 17.99
CA ALA A 43 -1.48 19.25 19.42
C ALA A 43 -0.09 19.03 20.04
N HIS A 44 0.79 18.35 19.32
CA HIS A 44 2.17 18.18 19.79
C HIS A 44 2.94 19.51 19.84
N LYS A 45 2.83 20.34 18.79
CA LYS A 45 3.49 21.64 18.75
C LYS A 45 3.05 22.56 19.87
N LYS A 46 1.74 22.61 20.12
CA LYS A 46 1.12 23.51 21.10
C LYS A 46 1.29 23.03 22.54
N ASP A 47 0.94 21.79 22.79
CA ASP A 47 0.75 21.26 24.16
C ASP A 47 1.74 20.13 24.50
N LYS A 48 2.72 19.85 23.62
CA LYS A 48 3.65 18.72 23.74
C LYS A 48 2.93 17.37 23.89
N PHE A 49 1.75 17.25 23.25
CA PHE A 49 1.00 16.01 23.27
C PHE A 49 1.87 14.83 22.78
N PRO A 50 2.01 13.74 23.55
CA PRO A 50 2.92 12.65 23.23
C PRO A 50 2.33 11.78 22.10
N ILE A 51 2.67 12.06 20.88
CA ILE A 51 2.18 11.36 19.69
C ILE A 51 3.31 10.95 18.75
N THR A 52 3.25 9.74 18.25
CA THR A 52 4.04 9.23 17.13
C THR A 52 3.09 8.85 16.02
N ILE A 53 3.34 9.27 14.80
CA ILE A 53 2.50 8.99 13.63
C ILE A 53 3.17 7.91 12.78
N LEU A 54 2.43 6.84 12.47
CA LEU A 54 2.90 5.71 11.68
C LEU A 54 2.08 5.59 10.40
N ARG A 55 2.75 5.54 9.25
CA ARG A 55 2.16 5.42 7.92
C ARG A 55 2.44 4.03 7.33
N PRO A 56 1.67 3.00 7.70
CA PRO A 56 1.86 1.67 7.12
C PRO A 56 1.47 1.63 5.64
N SER A 57 2.21 0.80 4.88
CA SER A 57 1.89 0.43 3.52
C SER A 57 0.84 -0.69 3.47
N LEU A 58 0.77 -1.44 2.36
CA LEU A 58 -0.07 -2.61 2.23
C LEU A 58 0.38 -3.70 3.21
N THR A 59 -0.39 -3.92 4.26
CA THR A 59 -0.11 -4.98 5.23
C THR A 59 -0.78 -6.29 4.80
N TYR A 60 -0.07 -7.42 4.96
CA TYR A 60 -0.59 -8.75 4.68
C TYR A 60 -0.31 -9.72 5.83
N GLY A 61 -1.08 -10.79 5.92
CA GLY A 61 -0.92 -11.80 6.97
C GLY A 61 -2.10 -12.77 7.02
N PRO A 62 -2.13 -13.69 8.01
CA PRO A 62 -3.04 -14.85 8.02
C PRO A 62 -4.53 -14.54 7.93
N LYS A 63 -4.97 -13.34 8.33
CA LYS A 63 -6.39 -12.92 8.31
C LYS A 63 -6.68 -11.84 7.27
N LEU A 64 -5.67 -11.41 6.53
CA LEU A 64 -5.79 -10.42 5.47
C LEU A 64 -5.80 -11.14 4.13
N GLY A 65 -6.67 -10.71 3.23
CA GLY A 65 -6.71 -11.26 1.88
C GLY A 65 -5.41 -10.99 1.12
N MET A 66 -5.08 -11.88 0.18
CA MET A 66 -3.95 -11.65 -0.73
C MET A 66 -4.35 -10.61 -1.76
N TYR A 67 -3.55 -9.56 -1.83
CA TYR A 67 -3.76 -8.49 -2.80
C TYR A 67 -3.46 -8.95 -4.23
N ARG A 68 -4.04 -8.28 -5.16
CA ARG A 68 -3.64 -8.26 -6.56
C ARG A 68 -3.82 -6.84 -7.10
N GLN A 69 -3.20 -6.54 -8.22
CA GLN A 69 -3.25 -5.20 -8.80
C GLN A 69 -4.67 -4.70 -9.13
N ILE A 70 -5.55 -5.56 -9.61
CA ILE A 70 -6.87 -5.15 -10.13
C ILE A 70 -7.98 -5.27 -9.09
N SER A 71 -7.84 -6.11 -8.07
CA SER A 71 -8.86 -6.36 -7.06
C SER A 71 -8.23 -6.94 -5.79
N THR A 72 -9.03 -7.04 -4.74
CA THR A 72 -8.61 -7.70 -3.48
C THR A 72 -9.12 -9.13 -3.34
N ASP A 73 -9.80 -9.68 -4.36
CA ASP A 73 -10.28 -11.05 -4.31
C ASP A 73 -9.15 -12.05 -4.61
N PRO A 74 -9.09 -13.20 -3.92
CA PRO A 74 -8.01 -14.17 -4.09
C PRO A 74 -8.19 -15.12 -5.29
N SER A 75 -9.20 -14.94 -6.13
CA SER A 75 -9.53 -15.85 -7.24
C SER A 75 -8.40 -15.97 -8.27
N TRP A 76 -7.52 -14.98 -8.36
CA TRP A 76 -6.36 -15.02 -9.24
C TRP A 76 -5.39 -16.16 -8.90
N ILE A 77 -5.28 -16.54 -7.62
CA ILE A 77 -4.46 -17.68 -7.16
C ILE A 77 -5.03 -19.00 -7.71
N ASP A 78 -6.36 -19.16 -7.61
CA ASP A 78 -7.03 -20.34 -8.15
C ASP A 78 -6.92 -20.40 -9.69
N ARG A 79 -6.95 -19.26 -10.38
CA ARG A 79 -6.67 -19.19 -11.81
C ARG A 79 -5.29 -19.69 -12.16
N ILE A 80 -4.24 -19.27 -11.44
CA ILE A 80 -2.87 -19.77 -11.63
C ILE A 80 -2.85 -21.29 -11.43
N ARG A 81 -3.41 -21.81 -10.33
CA ARG A 81 -3.49 -23.26 -10.05
C ARG A 81 -4.16 -24.03 -11.19
N LYS A 82 -5.18 -23.45 -11.82
CA LYS A 82 -5.92 -24.04 -12.96
C LYS A 82 -5.24 -23.80 -14.31
N GLY A 83 -4.09 -23.13 -14.37
CA GLY A 83 -3.39 -22.81 -15.61
C GLY A 83 -4.10 -21.77 -16.46
N LYS A 84 -4.95 -20.93 -15.87
CA LYS A 84 -5.71 -19.88 -16.56
C LYS A 84 -4.96 -18.56 -16.47
N PRO A 85 -4.97 -17.73 -17.53
CA PRO A 85 -4.32 -16.43 -17.52
C PRO A 85 -4.91 -15.51 -16.43
N ILE A 86 -4.11 -14.57 -15.94
CA ILE A 86 -4.53 -13.52 -15.02
C ILE A 86 -4.32 -12.15 -15.66
N LEU A 87 -5.15 -11.18 -15.23
CA LEU A 87 -5.06 -9.81 -15.73
C LEU A 87 -4.10 -9.00 -14.86
N ILE A 88 -3.33 -8.12 -15.51
CA ILE A 88 -2.57 -7.04 -14.89
C ILE A 88 -2.98 -5.70 -15.50
N CYS A 89 -2.90 -4.63 -14.71
CA CYS A 89 -3.18 -3.28 -15.19
C CYS A 89 -1.95 -2.70 -15.89
N ASP A 90 -2.16 -2.15 -17.08
CA ASP A 90 -1.09 -1.70 -17.95
C ASP A 90 -0.03 -2.82 -18.11
N ASP A 91 1.25 -2.50 -18.04
CA ASP A 91 2.35 -3.46 -18.10
C ASP A 91 2.73 -4.09 -16.76
N GLY A 92 2.04 -3.72 -15.68
CA GLY A 92 2.32 -4.16 -14.30
C GLY A 92 3.58 -3.56 -13.68
N SER A 93 4.16 -2.51 -14.28
CA SER A 93 5.37 -1.84 -13.78
C SER A 93 5.12 -0.96 -12.55
N ALA A 94 3.87 -0.60 -12.27
CA ALA A 94 3.52 0.14 -11.06
C ALA A 94 4.04 -0.58 -9.81
N ARG A 95 4.68 0.18 -8.92
CA ARG A 95 5.33 -0.36 -7.72
C ARG A 95 4.37 -0.48 -6.54
N CYS A 96 4.63 -1.45 -5.70
CA CYS A 96 3.93 -1.68 -4.45
C CYS A 96 4.92 -2.13 -3.37
N GLN A 97 4.58 -1.84 -2.13
CA GLN A 97 5.34 -2.30 -0.97
C GLN A 97 4.38 -3.00 -0.01
N PHE A 98 4.80 -4.18 0.42
CA PHE A 98 4.04 -4.99 1.35
C PHE A 98 4.81 -5.12 2.65
N LEU A 99 4.10 -5.17 3.77
CA LEU A 99 4.70 -5.44 5.07
C LEU A 99 3.89 -6.53 5.77
N HIS A 100 4.58 -7.55 6.30
CA HIS A 100 3.90 -8.56 7.09
C HIS A 100 3.32 -7.96 8.37
N VAL A 101 2.16 -8.42 8.80
CA VAL A 101 1.49 -7.86 9.99
C VAL A 101 2.31 -8.02 11.27
N ASP A 102 3.12 -9.09 11.38
CA ASP A 102 3.98 -9.29 12.56
C ASP A 102 5.12 -8.28 12.59
N ASP A 103 5.72 -7.96 11.41
CA ASP A 103 6.74 -6.91 11.31
C ASP A 103 6.14 -5.53 11.60
N ALA A 104 4.94 -5.26 11.07
CA ALA A 104 4.22 -4.04 11.41
C ALA A 104 3.95 -3.94 12.92
N ALA A 105 3.44 -5.00 13.54
CA ALA A 105 3.18 -5.06 14.97
C ALA A 105 4.46 -4.84 15.79
N TYR A 106 5.56 -5.47 15.39
CA TYR A 106 6.86 -5.26 16.04
C TYR A 106 7.29 -3.80 16.01
N ILE A 107 7.20 -3.14 14.84
CA ILE A 107 7.53 -1.72 14.70
C ILE A 107 6.63 -0.86 15.61
N PHE A 108 5.30 -1.10 15.56
CA PHE A 108 4.34 -0.36 16.37
C PHE A 108 4.66 -0.47 17.87
N VAL A 109 4.87 -1.69 18.36
CA VAL A 109 5.18 -1.95 19.78
C VAL A 109 6.54 -1.34 20.17
N SER A 110 7.53 -1.42 19.26
CA SER A 110 8.87 -0.88 19.52
C SER A 110 8.91 0.62 19.72
N LEU A 111 7.92 1.35 19.21
CA LEU A 111 7.85 2.82 19.28
C LEU A 111 6.94 3.32 20.41
N LEU A 112 6.16 2.43 21.04
CA LEU A 112 5.25 2.81 22.12
C LEU A 112 6.02 3.34 23.35
N GLY A 113 5.64 4.54 23.79
CA GLY A 113 6.20 5.16 24.99
C GLY A 113 7.62 5.69 24.85
N LYS A 114 8.21 5.66 23.65
CA LYS A 114 9.53 6.24 23.42
C LYS A 114 9.42 7.75 23.23
N GLU A 115 9.95 8.51 24.17
CA GLU A 115 9.90 9.98 24.15
C GLU A 115 10.63 10.58 22.94
N GLU A 116 11.70 9.94 22.49
CA GLU A 116 12.46 10.34 21.30
C GLU A 116 11.67 10.24 19.99
N CYS A 117 10.52 9.53 20.01
CA CYS A 117 9.62 9.39 18.87
C CYS A 117 8.41 10.34 18.92
N PHE A 118 8.27 11.14 19.98
CA PHE A 118 7.13 12.04 20.10
C PHE A 118 7.27 13.23 19.15
N GLY A 119 6.22 13.50 18.41
CA GLY A 119 6.18 14.50 17.34
C GLY A 119 6.67 14.01 15.99
N GLU A 120 7.24 12.81 15.93
CA GLU A 120 7.81 12.25 14.71
C GLU A 120 6.79 11.44 13.88
N VAL A 121 7.08 11.35 12.59
CA VAL A 121 6.31 10.56 11.61
C VAL A 121 7.23 9.51 11.02
N TYR A 122 6.73 8.28 10.88
CA TYR A 122 7.49 7.17 10.29
C TYR A 122 6.69 6.44 9.23
N ASN A 123 7.31 6.17 8.07
CA ASN A 123 6.81 5.22 7.10
C ASN A 123 7.06 3.79 7.62
N VAL A 124 6.00 2.98 7.63
CA VAL A 124 6.05 1.59 8.11
C VAL A 124 5.90 0.66 6.91
N VAL A 125 7.03 0.43 6.24
CA VAL A 125 7.09 -0.23 4.92
C VAL A 125 8.23 -1.23 4.87
N HIS A 126 8.14 -2.20 3.96
CA HIS A 126 9.29 -3.05 3.64
C HIS A 126 10.30 -2.25 2.82
N LYS A 127 11.58 -2.43 3.08
CA LYS A 127 12.68 -1.66 2.46
C LYS A 127 12.68 -1.76 0.93
N LYS A 128 12.29 -2.91 0.35
CA LYS A 128 12.34 -3.14 -1.09
C LYS A 128 10.95 -2.99 -1.71
N PRO A 129 10.73 -2.05 -2.65
CA PRO A 129 9.55 -2.03 -3.47
C PRO A 129 9.58 -3.17 -4.50
N TYR A 130 8.41 -3.62 -4.91
CA TYR A 130 8.20 -4.59 -5.98
C TYR A 130 7.24 -4.00 -7.00
N THR A 131 7.41 -4.36 -8.27
CA THR A 131 6.36 -4.14 -9.27
C THR A 131 5.23 -5.16 -9.10
N TRP A 132 4.03 -4.80 -9.51
CA TRP A 132 2.93 -5.77 -9.53
C TRP A 132 3.22 -6.97 -10.42
N LYS A 133 3.95 -6.78 -11.52
CA LYS A 133 4.41 -7.88 -12.39
C LYS A 133 5.31 -8.85 -11.64
N GLU A 134 6.33 -8.35 -10.93
CA GLU A 134 7.22 -9.17 -10.10
C GLU A 134 6.44 -9.92 -9.01
N TYR A 135 5.51 -9.26 -8.33
CA TYR A 135 4.65 -9.88 -7.32
C TYR A 135 3.84 -11.07 -7.87
N HIS A 136 3.23 -10.91 -9.06
CA HIS A 136 2.47 -12.00 -9.66
C HIS A 136 3.36 -13.14 -10.17
N ILE A 137 4.55 -12.81 -10.71
CA ILE A 137 5.53 -13.81 -11.13
C ILE A 137 6.03 -14.62 -9.92
N GLU A 138 6.30 -13.95 -8.80
CA GLU A 138 6.73 -14.65 -7.58
C GLU A 138 5.63 -15.58 -7.04
N ALA A 139 4.38 -15.14 -7.08
CA ALA A 139 3.27 -16.02 -6.73
C ALA A 139 3.18 -17.26 -7.65
N MET A 140 3.46 -17.11 -8.94
CA MET A 140 3.53 -18.23 -9.88
C MET A 140 4.68 -19.19 -9.53
N ASN A 141 5.85 -18.66 -9.13
CA ASN A 141 7.00 -19.46 -8.71
C ASN A 141 6.67 -20.28 -7.46
N VAL A 142 6.04 -19.64 -6.45
CA VAL A 142 5.61 -20.32 -5.21
C VAL A 142 4.57 -21.42 -5.49
N ILE A 143 3.63 -21.15 -6.40
CA ILE A 143 2.61 -22.15 -6.80
C ILE A 143 3.19 -23.26 -7.68
N GLY A 144 4.35 -23.04 -8.29
CA GLY A 144 4.99 -23.98 -9.22
C GLY A 144 4.31 -24.02 -10.60
N LYS A 145 3.59 -22.97 -10.99
CA LYS A 145 2.85 -22.94 -12.26
C LYS A 145 2.88 -21.57 -12.90
N LYS A 146 3.41 -21.49 -14.12
CA LYS A 146 3.41 -20.28 -14.92
C LYS A 146 2.13 -20.17 -15.74
N VAL A 147 1.57 -18.96 -15.78
CA VAL A 147 0.42 -18.60 -16.62
C VAL A 147 0.70 -17.27 -17.34
N GLU A 148 -0.07 -17.01 -18.38
CA GLU A 148 -0.01 -15.75 -19.11
C GLU A 148 -0.50 -14.58 -18.23
N LEU A 149 0.21 -13.44 -18.30
CA LEU A 149 -0.21 -12.15 -17.77
C LEU A 149 -0.81 -11.35 -18.92
N ILE A 150 -2.13 -11.13 -18.90
CA ILE A 150 -2.83 -10.33 -19.89
C ILE A 150 -2.83 -8.87 -19.44
N GLU A 151 -2.14 -8.03 -20.20
CA GLU A 151 -2.07 -6.59 -19.95
C GLU A 151 -3.37 -5.92 -20.42
N VAL A 152 -3.99 -5.14 -19.53
CA VAL A 152 -5.21 -4.38 -19.83
C VAL A 152 -5.01 -2.96 -19.36
N SER A 153 -5.24 -1.99 -20.24
CA SER A 153 -5.04 -0.59 -19.91
C SER A 153 -5.92 -0.15 -18.75
N PHE A 154 -5.38 0.73 -17.88
CA PHE A 154 -6.16 1.33 -16.79
C PHE A 154 -7.44 1.97 -17.31
N LYS A 155 -7.38 2.65 -18.47
CA LYS A 155 -8.53 3.26 -19.14
C LYS A 155 -9.62 2.24 -19.47
N ASP A 156 -9.25 1.04 -19.92
CA ASP A 156 -10.23 0.00 -20.24
C ASP A 156 -10.77 -0.67 -18.98
N LEU A 157 -9.93 -0.93 -17.99
CA LEU A 157 -10.36 -1.45 -16.70
C LEU A 157 -11.36 -0.53 -15.99
N SER A 158 -11.18 0.80 -16.10
CA SER A 158 -12.08 1.78 -15.47
C SER A 158 -13.51 1.76 -16.02
N LYS A 159 -13.74 1.17 -17.20
CA LYS A 159 -15.08 0.99 -17.79
C LYS A 159 -15.90 -0.10 -17.11
N PHE A 160 -15.26 -0.97 -16.36
CA PHE A 160 -15.92 -2.09 -15.69
C PHE A 160 -16.20 -1.73 -14.21
N LYS A 161 -17.37 -2.14 -13.71
CA LYS A 161 -17.71 -2.03 -12.29
C LYS A 161 -17.00 -3.16 -11.51
N ILE A 162 -15.69 -3.05 -11.37
CA ILE A 162 -14.91 -4.02 -10.59
C ILE A 162 -15.09 -3.68 -9.10
N PRO A 163 -15.54 -4.62 -8.24
CA PRO A 163 -15.65 -4.39 -6.82
C PRO A 163 -14.30 -3.95 -6.23
N ARG A 164 -14.30 -2.85 -5.47
CA ARG A 164 -13.09 -2.27 -4.83
C ARG A 164 -12.01 -1.80 -5.81
N PHE A 165 -12.37 -1.57 -7.08
CA PHE A 165 -11.43 -1.06 -8.07
C PHE A 165 -10.83 0.30 -7.66
N GLY A 166 -11.58 1.14 -6.94
CA GLY A 166 -11.08 2.39 -6.39
C GLY A 166 -9.89 2.20 -5.42
N LEU A 167 -9.87 1.12 -4.64
CA LEU A 167 -8.71 0.78 -3.79
C LEU A 167 -7.49 0.37 -4.64
N CYS A 168 -7.72 -0.31 -5.76
CA CYS A 168 -6.65 -0.67 -6.68
C CYS A 168 -6.13 0.55 -7.44
N GLN A 169 -6.98 1.52 -7.73
CA GLN A 169 -6.60 2.77 -8.37
C GLN A 169 -5.58 3.55 -7.55
N ASP A 170 -5.73 3.57 -6.22
CA ASP A 170 -4.82 4.25 -5.30
C ASP A 170 -3.44 3.60 -5.22
N TYR A 171 -3.33 2.32 -5.59
CA TYR A 171 -2.13 1.49 -5.46
C TYR A 171 -1.55 1.04 -6.80
N THR A 172 -2.26 1.21 -7.90
CA THR A 172 -1.85 0.72 -9.22
C THR A 172 -0.94 1.66 -9.99
N SER A 173 -0.85 2.91 -9.57
CA SER A 173 -0.06 3.94 -10.24
C SER A 173 1.05 4.53 -9.36
N HIS A 174 1.44 3.83 -8.28
CA HIS A 174 2.28 4.42 -7.26
C HIS A 174 3.63 3.85 -7.11
N ASP A 175 4.47 4.77 -6.95
CA ASP A 175 5.63 4.75 -6.11
C ASP A 175 5.31 5.51 -4.81
N ALA A 176 4.67 4.86 -3.88
CA ALA A 176 4.18 5.55 -2.70
C ALA A 176 5.20 5.63 -1.55
N TYR A 177 6.45 5.20 -1.76
CA TYR A 177 7.38 5.07 -0.63
C TYR A 177 8.83 5.28 -1.00
#